data_7cddc8e04103540034e4edc07d60ed62
#
_entry.id   7cddc8e04103540034e4edc07d60ed62
#
_cell.length_a   1.000
_cell.length_b   1.000
_cell.length_c   1.000
_cell.angle_alpha   90.00
_cell.angle_beta   90.00
_cell.angle_gamma   90.00
#
_symmetry.space_group_name_H-M   'P 1'
#
loop_
_entity.id
_entity.type
_entity.pdbx_description
1 polymer ?
#
loop_
_entity_poly.entity_id
_entity_poly.type
_entity_poly.pdbx_seq_one_letter_code
_entity_poly.pdbx_strand_id
1 'polypeptide(L)'
;MTDLRTPPDERKVDLIRVFLRKHFSSSELIDRFDLEAKAQRFTLDPGRTSKHTLLVPRQTLEDTGLESLLTQRLVEVLKLAGTRPVTLTAKGIRY
;
A
#
# COMPACT_ATOMS: atom_id res chain seq x y z
N MET A 1 8.07 3.70 23.00
CA MET A 1 8.36 4.68 21.93
C MET A 1 8.74 3.93 20.66
N THR A 2 8.08 4.26 19.56
CA THR A 2 8.33 3.55 18.30
C THR A 2 9.58 4.10 17.64
N ASP A 3 10.60 3.25 17.46
CA ASP A 3 11.79 3.61 16.71
C ASP A 3 11.45 3.56 15.21
N LEU A 4 11.67 4.69 14.51
CA LEU A 4 11.43 4.77 13.07
C LEU A 4 12.33 3.84 12.25
N ARG A 5 13.43 3.36 12.86
CA ARG A 5 14.32 2.39 12.22
C ARG A 5 13.80 0.96 12.33
N THR A 6 12.84 0.73 13.22
CA THR A 6 12.22 -0.59 13.36
C THR A 6 11.28 -0.83 12.20
N PRO A 7 11.42 -1.94 11.46
CA PRO A 7 10.50 -2.24 10.37
C PRO A 7 9.05 -2.34 10.87
N PRO A 8 8.07 -1.99 10.04
CA PRO A 8 6.67 -2.20 10.40
C PRO A 8 6.38 -3.69 10.57
N ASP A 9 5.24 -4.01 11.20
CA ASP A 9 4.84 -5.40 11.42
C ASP A 9 4.72 -6.13 10.08
N GLU A 10 5.61 -7.11 9.86
CA GLU A 10 5.68 -7.87 8.62
C GLU A 10 4.37 -8.60 8.29
N ARG A 11 3.64 -9.04 9.31
CA ARG A 11 2.35 -9.72 9.08
C ARG A 11 1.35 -8.81 8.42
N LYS A 12 1.32 -7.56 8.81
CA LYS A 12 0.42 -6.56 8.21
C LYS A 12 0.89 -6.14 6.82
N VAL A 13 2.19 -6.03 6.63
CA VAL A 13 2.77 -5.77 5.31
C VAL A 13 2.47 -6.93 4.37
N ASP A 14 2.63 -8.17 4.83
CA ASP A 14 2.31 -9.36 4.04
C ASP A 14 0.84 -9.44 3.65
N LEU A 15 -0.05 -9.04 4.54
CA LEU A 15 -1.47 -9.00 4.26
C LEU A 15 -1.76 -8.11 3.04
N ILE A 16 -1.09 -6.96 2.97
CA ILE A 16 -1.23 -6.04 1.84
C ILE A 16 -0.60 -6.64 0.58
N ARG A 17 0.57 -7.27 0.71
CA ARG A 17 1.23 -7.95 -0.42
C ARG A 17 0.33 -9.01 -1.03
N VAL A 18 -0.27 -9.85 -0.21
CA VAL A 18 -1.18 -10.90 -0.67
C VAL A 18 -2.39 -10.29 -1.37
N PHE A 19 -2.97 -9.26 -0.79
CA PHE A 19 -4.11 -8.57 -1.37
C PHE A 19 -3.76 -8.00 -2.76
N LEU A 20 -2.64 -7.30 -2.88
CA LEU A 20 -2.23 -6.68 -4.14
C LEU A 20 -1.90 -7.73 -5.20
N ARG A 21 -1.23 -8.81 -4.83
CA ARG A 21 -0.91 -9.90 -5.78
C ARG A 21 -2.17 -10.59 -6.29
N LYS A 22 -3.18 -10.69 -5.45
CA LYS A 22 -4.45 -11.28 -5.85
C LYS A 22 -5.18 -10.43 -6.88
N HIS A 23 -5.17 -9.11 -6.71
CA HIS A 23 -5.91 -8.19 -7.57
C HIS A 23 -5.10 -7.66 -8.75
N PHE A 24 -3.79 -7.77 -8.70
CA PHE A 24 -2.86 -7.32 -9.76
C PHE A 24 -1.87 -8.42 -10.09
N SER A 25 -2.39 -9.61 -10.42
CA SER A 25 -1.59 -10.82 -10.61
C SER A 25 -0.61 -10.73 -11.79
N SER A 26 -0.88 -9.87 -12.76
CA SER A 26 0.00 -9.66 -13.92
C SER A 26 1.07 -8.59 -13.69
N SER A 27 1.06 -7.95 -12.53
CA SER A 27 2.01 -6.89 -12.20
C SER A 27 3.10 -7.41 -11.26
N GLU A 28 4.31 -6.91 -11.44
CA GLU A 28 5.39 -7.14 -10.49
C GLU A 28 5.15 -6.25 -9.27
N LEU A 29 5.23 -6.82 -8.07
CA LEU A 29 5.08 -6.08 -6.83
C LEU A 29 6.44 -5.89 -6.18
N ILE A 30 6.80 -4.63 -5.94
CA ILE A 30 8.00 -4.24 -5.21
C ILE A 30 7.55 -3.37 -4.05
N ASP A 31 8.06 -3.63 -2.85
CA ASP A 31 7.74 -2.80 -1.71
C ASP A 31 8.96 -2.49 -0.85
N ARG A 32 8.91 -1.34 -0.21
CA ARG A 32 9.95 -0.92 0.73
C ARG A 32 9.37 0.12 1.70
N PHE A 33 10.00 0.26 2.86
CA PHE A 33 9.61 1.30 3.80
C PHE A 33 10.31 2.61 3.41
N ASP A 34 9.51 3.65 3.18
CA ASP A 34 9.99 4.99 2.84
C ASP A 34 10.09 5.82 4.12
N LEU A 35 11.31 6.10 4.55
CA LEU A 35 11.54 6.84 5.80
C LEU A 35 11.05 8.28 5.72
N GLU A 36 11.15 8.92 4.58
CA GLU A 36 10.67 10.30 4.41
C GLU A 36 9.16 10.39 4.53
N ALA A 37 8.47 9.48 3.88
CA ALA A 37 7.01 9.43 3.91
C ALA A 37 6.47 8.77 5.18
N LYS A 38 7.32 8.08 5.94
CA LYS A 38 6.94 7.27 7.10
C LYS A 38 5.86 6.26 6.73
N ALA A 39 6.00 5.65 5.57
CA ALA A 39 5.00 4.77 4.97
C ALA A 39 5.67 3.61 4.24
N GLN A 40 4.97 2.48 4.18
CA GLN A 40 5.36 1.38 3.31
C GLN A 40 4.91 1.72 1.90
N ARG A 41 5.85 1.72 0.96
CA ARG A 41 5.57 2.02 -0.45
C ARG A 41 5.47 0.73 -1.23
N PHE A 42 4.33 0.52 -1.87
CA PHE A 42 4.09 -0.61 -2.76
C PHE A 42 4.02 -0.09 -4.20
N THR A 43 4.83 -0.67 -5.07
CA THR A 43 4.83 -0.32 -6.50
C THR A 43 4.38 -1.53 -7.30
N LEU A 44 3.37 -1.34 -8.13
CA LEU A 44 2.82 -2.37 -9.01
C LEU A 44 3.22 -2.04 -10.44
N ASP A 45 4.05 -2.87 -11.04
CA ASP A 45 4.59 -2.66 -12.38
C ASP A 45 4.02 -3.70 -13.34
N PRO A 46 3.09 -3.31 -14.23
CA PRO A 46 2.53 -4.23 -15.23
C PRO A 46 3.45 -4.46 -16.43
N GLY A 47 4.58 -3.75 -16.52
CA GLY A 47 5.57 -3.93 -17.57
C GLY A 47 5.34 -3.16 -18.86
N ARG A 48 4.10 -2.83 -19.19
CA ARG A 48 3.74 -2.14 -20.44
C ARG A 48 3.06 -0.79 -20.26
N THR A 49 2.52 -0.58 -19.09
CA THR A 49 1.79 0.66 -18.77
C THR A 49 2.41 1.32 -17.56
N SER A 50 1.80 2.42 -17.13
CA SER A 50 2.29 3.17 -15.98
C SER A 50 2.19 2.37 -14.69
N LYS A 51 3.17 2.53 -13.84
CA LYS A 51 3.21 1.89 -12.53
C LYS A 51 2.18 2.52 -11.59
N HIS A 52 1.58 1.69 -10.76
CA HIS A 52 0.71 2.17 -9.67
C HIS A 52 1.49 2.20 -8.37
N THR A 53 1.32 3.24 -7.59
CA THR A 53 2.01 3.40 -6.29
C THR A 53 0.99 3.52 -5.17
N LEU A 54 1.15 2.68 -4.15
CA LEU A 54 0.33 2.73 -2.93
C LEU A 54 1.25 3.06 -1.76
N LEU A 55 0.89 4.06 -0.99
CA LEU A 55 1.57 4.42 0.26
C LEU A 55 0.66 4.05 1.42
N VAL A 56 1.18 3.26 2.34
CA VAL A 56 0.46 2.86 3.56
C VAL A 56 1.24 3.39 4.75
N PRO A 57 0.80 4.51 5.35
CA PRO A 57 1.49 5.06 6.52
C PRO A 57 1.57 4.07 7.66
N ARG A 58 2.62 4.19 8.46
CA ARG A 58 2.84 3.31 9.60
C ARG A 58 1.63 3.24 10.53
N GLN A 59 0.99 4.38 10.76
CA GLN A 59 -0.23 4.43 11.58
C GLN A 59 -1.34 3.56 11.00
N THR A 60 -1.49 3.55 9.68
CA THR A 60 -2.48 2.71 9.01
C THR A 60 -2.14 1.22 9.15
N LEU A 61 -0.87 0.87 9.04
CA LEU A 61 -0.42 -0.51 9.24
C LEU A 61 -0.73 -1.01 10.66
N GLU A 62 -0.64 -0.13 11.64
CA GLU A 62 -0.91 -0.46 13.04
C GLU A 62 -2.41 -0.44 13.38
N ASP A 63 -3.25 0.00 12.45
CA ASP A 63 -4.70 0.10 12.66
C ASP A 63 -5.34 -1.29 12.62
N THR A 64 -6.22 -1.56 13.58
CA THR A 64 -6.92 -2.84 13.66
C THR A 64 -7.93 -3.04 12.53
N GLY A 65 -8.33 -1.95 11.86
CA GLY A 65 -9.26 -1.98 10.74
C GLY A 65 -8.59 -2.13 9.37
N LEU A 66 -7.31 -2.49 9.30
CA LEU A 66 -6.56 -2.55 8.05
C LEU A 66 -7.24 -3.41 6.98
N GLU A 67 -7.75 -4.58 7.35
CA GLU A 67 -8.42 -5.46 6.39
C GLU A 67 -9.65 -4.80 5.78
N SER A 68 -10.44 -4.10 6.60
CA SER A 68 -11.60 -3.36 6.13
C SER A 68 -11.20 -2.24 5.18
N LEU A 69 -10.10 -1.54 5.48
CA LEU A 69 -9.59 -0.48 4.61
C LEU A 69 -9.19 -1.01 3.24
N LEU A 70 -8.57 -2.19 3.18
CA LEU A 70 -8.17 -2.81 1.92
C LEU A 70 -9.37 -3.16 1.04
N THR A 71 -10.50 -3.53 1.63
CA THR A 71 -11.69 -3.91 0.88
C THR A 71 -12.52 -2.72 0.41
N GLN A 72 -12.18 -1.49 0.83
CA GLN A 72 -12.91 -0.27 0.49
C GLN A 72 -12.43 0.33 -0.84
N ARG A 73 -12.82 -0.25 -1.96
CA ARG A 73 -12.58 0.34 -3.29
C ARG A 73 -11.11 0.65 -3.62
N LEU A 74 -10.16 0.08 -2.88
CA LEU A 74 -8.74 0.38 -3.09
C LEU A 74 -8.28 0.01 -4.49
N VAL A 75 -8.71 -1.14 -5.01
CA VAL A 75 -8.33 -1.60 -6.35
C VAL A 75 -8.82 -0.62 -7.41
N GLU A 76 -10.08 -0.17 -7.29
CA GLU A 76 -10.64 0.79 -8.23
C GLU A 76 -9.89 2.12 -8.21
N VAL A 77 -9.58 2.60 -7.01
CA VAL A 77 -8.87 3.88 -6.84
C VAL A 77 -7.46 3.78 -7.41
N LEU A 78 -6.75 2.69 -7.19
CA LEU A 78 -5.42 2.48 -7.76
C LEU A 78 -5.46 2.52 -9.28
N LYS A 79 -6.45 1.89 -9.88
CA LYS A 79 -6.61 1.90 -11.35
C LYS A 79 -6.95 3.28 -11.87
N LEU A 80 -7.83 4.00 -11.19
CA LEU A 80 -8.24 5.35 -11.60
C LEU A 80 -7.13 6.38 -11.41
N ALA A 81 -6.32 6.24 -10.37
CA ALA A 81 -5.25 7.17 -10.08
C ALA A 81 -4.10 7.10 -11.10
N GLY A 82 -3.97 5.97 -11.81
CA GLY A 82 -2.89 5.80 -12.77
C GLY A 82 -1.53 5.87 -12.10
N THR A 83 -0.70 6.85 -12.49
CA THR A 83 0.63 7.04 -11.91
C THR A 83 0.64 7.83 -10.61
N ARG A 84 -0.49 8.42 -10.21
CA ARG A 84 -0.56 9.19 -8.97
C ARG A 84 -0.43 8.29 -7.76
N PRO A 85 0.40 8.65 -6.79
CA PRO A 85 0.47 7.89 -5.55
C PRO A 85 -0.86 7.90 -4.81
N VAL A 86 -1.28 6.74 -4.36
CA VAL A 86 -2.50 6.58 -3.55
C VAL A 86 -2.06 6.33 -2.11
N THR A 87 -2.64 7.06 -1.17
CA THR A 87 -2.35 6.89 0.25
C THR A 87 -3.54 6.28 0.95
N LEU A 88 -3.31 5.14 1.60
CA LEU A 88 -4.34 4.48 2.41
C LEU A 88 -4.24 4.99 3.84
N THR A 89 -5.25 5.69 4.30
CA THR A 89 -5.29 6.22 5.67
C THR A 89 -6.40 5.55 6.47
N ALA A 90 -6.33 5.68 7.80
CA ALA A 90 -7.39 5.16 8.68
C ALA A 90 -8.74 5.83 8.41
N LYS A 91 -8.74 6.99 7.78
CA LYS A 91 -9.96 7.75 7.43
C LYS A 91 -10.42 7.49 5.99
N GLY A 92 -9.67 6.72 5.22
CA GLY A 92 -10.01 6.42 3.84
C GLY A 92 -8.82 6.52 2.89
N ILE A 93 -9.11 6.55 1.60
CA ILE A 93 -8.12 6.53 0.52
C ILE A 93 -7.96 7.95 -0.01
N ARG A 94 -6.70 8.37 -0.15
CA ARG A 94 -6.36 9.69 -0.72
C ARG A 94 -5.46 9.53 -1.95
N TYR A 95 -5.66 10.39 -2.91
CA TYR A 95 -4.81 10.44 -4.11
C TYR A 95 -4.87 11.80 -4.79
#